data_2c8d14e2fb39daef4a556e2c35a50cad
#
_entry.id   2c8d14e2fb39daef4a556e2c35a50cad
#
_cell.length_a   1.000
_cell.length_b   1.000
_cell.length_c   1.000
_cell.angle_alpha   90.00
_cell.angle_beta   90.00
_cell.angle_gamma   90.00
#
_symmetry.space_group_name_H-M   'P 1'
#
loop_
_entity.id
_entity.type
_entity.pdbx_description
1 polymer ?
#
loop_
_entity_poly.entity_id
_entity_poly.type
_entity_poly.pdbx_seq_one_letter_code
_entity_poly.pdbx_strand_id
1 'polypeptide(L)'
;GRQQQIREELDDLTRRRDEAERSYKEFEVRLAGMEREMERVVEKAIAQAQTEKERILAEAERAAEDIKRQAQAAVQAEMEDAKRLLREEVAEQAAAMAEELIVRNLTPADQIAITEQYLERVGAVQ
;
A
#
# COMPACT_ATOMS: atom_id res chain seq x y z
N GLY A 1 29.18 -54.52 -64.90
CA GLY A 1 30.58 -54.66 -64.63
C GLY A 1 31.09 -53.85 -63.47
N ARG A 2 32.36 -54.00 -63.20
CA ARG A 2 33.03 -53.30 -62.08
C ARG A 2 32.95 -51.76 -62.17
N GLN A 3 33.12 -51.23 -63.35
CA GLN A 3 33.09 -49.80 -63.59
C GLN A 3 31.68 -49.18 -63.28
N GLN A 4 30.67 -49.93 -63.60
CA GLN A 4 29.28 -49.51 -63.35
C GLN A 4 28.97 -49.54 -61.89
N GLN A 5 29.43 -50.56 -61.16
CA GLN A 5 29.30 -50.64 -59.69
C GLN A 5 30.01 -49.48 -58.98
N ILE A 6 31.22 -49.12 -59.44
CA ILE A 6 32.01 -48.06 -58.89
C ILE A 6 31.29 -46.70 -59.11
N ARG A 7 30.72 -46.51 -60.31
CA ARG A 7 29.90 -45.27 -60.57
C ARG A 7 28.68 -45.15 -59.68
N GLU A 8 27.97 -46.27 -59.50
CA GLU A 8 26.77 -46.28 -58.62
C GLU A 8 27.15 -46.00 -57.16
N GLU A 9 28.27 -46.56 -56.70
CA GLU A 9 28.76 -46.30 -55.36
C GLU A 9 29.20 -44.82 -55.17
N LEU A 10 29.89 -44.28 -56.22
CA LEU A 10 30.31 -42.88 -56.21
C LEU A 10 29.08 -41.92 -56.21
N ASP A 11 28.10 -42.24 -57.06
CA ASP A 11 26.84 -41.44 -57.11
C ASP A 11 26.08 -41.52 -55.79
N ASP A 12 26.06 -42.70 -55.19
CA ASP A 12 25.40 -42.88 -53.88
C ASP A 12 26.15 -42.12 -52.78
N LEU A 13 27.44 -42.10 -52.74
CA LEU A 13 28.26 -41.36 -51.81
C LEU A 13 28.10 -39.85 -52.01
N THR A 14 28.05 -39.38 -53.26
CA THR A 14 27.80 -37.98 -53.57
C THR A 14 26.42 -37.53 -53.07
N ARG A 15 25.41 -38.35 -53.28
CA ARG A 15 24.04 -38.10 -52.81
C ARG A 15 23.98 -38.03 -51.32
N ARG A 16 24.62 -38.96 -50.63
CA ARG A 16 24.70 -38.96 -49.15
C ARG A 16 25.42 -37.72 -48.63
N ARG A 17 26.49 -37.32 -49.30
CA ARG A 17 27.23 -36.08 -48.96
C ARG A 17 26.33 -34.85 -49.10
N ASP A 18 25.64 -34.74 -50.23
CA ASP A 18 24.75 -33.60 -50.49
C ASP A 18 23.57 -33.53 -49.51
N GLU A 19 23.01 -34.67 -49.15
CA GLU A 19 21.97 -34.76 -48.12
C GLU A 19 22.49 -34.37 -46.75
N ALA A 20 23.72 -34.82 -46.41
CA ALA A 20 24.35 -34.46 -45.15
C ALA A 20 24.66 -32.97 -45.07
N GLU A 21 25.16 -32.35 -46.15
CA GLU A 21 25.41 -30.92 -46.23
C GLU A 21 24.12 -30.13 -46.11
N ARG A 22 23.06 -30.58 -46.77
CA ARG A 22 21.73 -29.95 -46.69
C ARG A 22 21.16 -30.02 -45.28
N SER A 23 21.23 -31.17 -44.66
CA SER A 23 20.80 -31.37 -43.27
C SER A 23 21.59 -30.50 -42.29
N TYR A 24 22.91 -30.39 -42.52
CA TYR A 24 23.78 -29.54 -41.70
C TYR A 24 23.40 -28.06 -41.80
N LYS A 25 23.16 -27.57 -43.02
CA LYS A 25 22.74 -26.18 -43.25
C LYS A 25 21.36 -25.89 -42.64
N GLU A 26 20.42 -26.81 -42.76
CA GLU A 26 19.10 -26.71 -42.13
C GLU A 26 19.22 -26.65 -40.61
N PHE A 27 20.12 -27.49 -40.06
CA PHE A 27 20.38 -27.50 -38.63
C PHE A 27 20.99 -26.18 -38.15
N GLU A 28 21.95 -25.60 -38.88
CA GLU A 28 22.55 -24.31 -38.57
C GLU A 28 21.50 -23.20 -38.58
N VAL A 29 20.61 -23.19 -39.56
CA VAL A 29 19.52 -22.21 -39.65
C VAL A 29 18.55 -22.35 -38.45
N ARG A 30 18.20 -23.56 -38.08
CA ARG A 30 17.36 -23.81 -36.92
C ARG A 30 18.03 -23.37 -35.61
N LEU A 31 19.33 -23.67 -35.48
CA LEU A 31 20.09 -23.26 -34.30
C LEU A 31 20.15 -21.76 -34.16
N ALA A 32 20.43 -21.03 -35.26
CA ALA A 32 20.42 -19.57 -35.27
C ALA A 32 19.03 -19.01 -34.96
N GLY A 33 18.00 -19.65 -35.48
CA GLY A 33 16.60 -19.27 -35.17
C GLY A 33 16.24 -19.47 -33.70
N MET A 34 16.69 -20.60 -33.13
CA MET A 34 16.49 -20.88 -31.71
C MET A 34 17.22 -19.87 -30.81
N GLU A 35 18.46 -19.52 -31.15
CA GLU A 35 19.23 -18.51 -30.42
C GLU A 35 18.53 -17.15 -30.41
N ARG A 36 18.03 -16.72 -31.56
CA ARG A 36 17.25 -15.50 -31.69
C ARG A 36 15.96 -15.54 -30.88
N GLU A 37 15.27 -16.66 -30.90
CA GLU A 37 14.04 -16.86 -30.12
C GLU A 37 14.34 -16.81 -28.62
N MET A 38 15.43 -17.43 -28.18
CA MET A 38 15.88 -17.37 -26.78
C MET A 38 16.21 -15.94 -26.35
N GLU A 39 16.92 -15.18 -27.19
CA GLU A 39 17.21 -13.76 -26.92
C GLU A 39 15.92 -12.95 -26.76
N ARG A 40 14.94 -13.16 -27.63
CA ARG A 40 13.63 -12.49 -27.54
C ARG A 40 12.90 -12.85 -26.27
N VAL A 41 12.90 -14.11 -25.87
CA VAL A 41 12.28 -14.57 -24.64
C VAL A 41 12.94 -13.93 -23.42
N VAL A 42 14.27 -13.87 -23.40
CA VAL A 42 15.03 -13.23 -22.31
C VAL A 42 14.74 -11.72 -22.25
N GLU A 43 14.78 -11.03 -23.38
CA GLU A 43 14.46 -9.59 -23.43
C GLU A 43 13.05 -9.30 -22.95
N LYS A 44 12.09 -10.12 -23.38
CA LYS A 44 10.69 -9.99 -22.94
C LYS A 44 10.56 -10.25 -21.44
N ALA A 45 11.25 -11.26 -20.92
CA ALA A 45 11.25 -11.57 -19.50
C ALA A 45 11.85 -10.43 -18.67
N ILE A 46 12.94 -9.83 -19.14
CA ILE A 46 13.57 -8.68 -18.48
C ILE A 46 12.61 -7.46 -18.49
N ALA A 47 11.98 -7.18 -19.62
CA ALA A 47 11.02 -6.10 -19.73
C ALA A 47 9.81 -6.30 -18.80
N GLN A 48 9.28 -7.51 -18.72
CA GLN A 48 8.19 -7.85 -17.81
C GLN A 48 8.61 -7.73 -16.35
N ALA A 49 9.82 -8.20 -16.02
CA ALA A 49 10.37 -8.09 -14.66
C ALA A 49 10.55 -6.63 -14.25
N GLN A 50 11.01 -5.77 -15.17
CA GLN A 50 11.16 -4.34 -14.92
C GLN A 50 9.81 -3.67 -14.66
N THR A 51 8.81 -3.96 -15.47
CA THR A 51 7.43 -3.46 -15.28
C THR A 51 6.85 -3.92 -13.95
N GLU A 52 7.05 -5.18 -13.59
CA GLU A 52 6.58 -5.74 -12.31
C GLU A 52 7.27 -5.08 -11.11
N LYS A 53 8.58 -4.84 -11.22
CA LYS A 53 9.35 -4.12 -10.21
C LYS A 53 8.79 -2.71 -10.00
N GLU A 54 8.53 -1.98 -11.08
CA GLU A 54 7.95 -0.64 -11.00
C GLU A 54 6.56 -0.65 -10.36
N ARG A 55 5.74 -1.65 -10.70
CA ARG A 55 4.42 -1.85 -10.10
C ARG A 55 4.51 -2.09 -8.59
N ILE A 56 5.39 -3.00 -8.18
CA ILE A 56 5.60 -3.33 -6.77
C ILE A 56 6.08 -2.11 -5.99
N LEU A 57 7.04 -1.37 -6.53
CA LEU A 57 7.55 -0.15 -5.89
C LEU A 57 6.46 0.93 -5.76
N ALA A 58 5.66 1.13 -6.79
CA ALA A 58 4.57 2.09 -6.77
C ALA A 58 3.48 1.70 -5.75
N GLU A 59 3.14 0.43 -5.66
CA GLU A 59 2.20 -0.08 -4.65
C GLU A 59 2.74 0.07 -3.23
N ALA A 60 4.03 -0.23 -3.03
CA ALA A 60 4.68 -0.07 -1.73
C ALA A 60 4.70 1.39 -1.29
N GLU A 61 4.99 2.33 -2.19
CA GLU A 61 4.94 3.76 -1.91
C GLU A 61 3.53 4.23 -1.54
N ARG A 62 2.51 3.77 -2.26
CA ARG A 62 1.10 4.08 -1.94
C ARG A 62 0.70 3.52 -0.59
N ALA A 63 1.07 2.27 -0.31
CA ALA A 63 0.79 1.65 0.99
C ALA A 63 1.47 2.39 2.13
N ALA A 64 2.73 2.79 1.97
CA ALA A 64 3.46 3.57 2.95
C ALA A 64 2.82 4.95 3.20
N GLU A 65 2.38 5.61 2.14
CA GLU A 65 1.69 6.91 2.22
C GLU A 65 0.34 6.77 2.92
N ASP A 66 -0.42 5.71 2.63
CA ASP A 66 -1.69 5.43 3.30
C ASP A 66 -1.51 5.15 4.79
N ILE A 67 -0.50 4.36 5.16
CA ILE A 67 -0.16 4.09 6.56
C ILE A 67 0.20 5.40 7.28
N LYS A 68 1.00 6.25 6.65
CA LYS A 68 1.39 7.55 7.20
C LYS A 68 0.17 8.43 7.44
N ARG A 69 -0.74 8.51 6.47
CA ARG A 69 -1.98 9.29 6.62
C ARG A 69 -2.87 8.75 7.72
N GLN A 70 -3.03 7.43 7.80
CA GLN A 70 -3.81 6.80 8.86
C GLN A 70 -3.20 7.05 10.24
N ALA A 71 -1.87 6.96 10.36
CA ALA A 71 -1.18 7.26 11.61
C ALA A 71 -1.35 8.73 12.01
N GLN A 72 -1.22 9.65 11.07
CA GLN A 72 -1.45 11.08 11.32
C GLN A 72 -2.89 11.37 11.75
N ALA A 73 -3.86 10.75 11.09
CA ALA A 73 -5.27 10.87 11.46
C ALA A 73 -5.55 10.31 12.85
N ALA A 74 -4.96 9.16 13.20
CA ALA A 74 -5.11 8.56 14.52
C ALA A 74 -4.50 9.44 15.61
N VAL A 75 -3.30 9.99 15.38
CA VAL A 75 -2.66 10.93 16.32
C VAL A 75 -3.51 12.18 16.49
N GLN A 76 -4.04 12.74 15.41
CA GLN A 76 -4.91 13.91 15.46
C GLN A 76 -6.18 13.64 16.26
N ALA A 77 -6.81 12.47 16.06
CA ALA A 77 -8.00 12.07 16.81
C ALA A 77 -7.71 11.92 18.31
N GLU A 78 -6.58 11.30 18.66
CA GLU A 78 -6.16 11.18 20.07
C GLU A 78 -5.88 12.54 20.70
N MET A 79 -5.25 13.45 19.97
CA MET A 79 -5.02 14.82 20.44
C MET A 79 -6.33 15.57 20.70
N GLU A 80 -7.30 15.46 19.81
CA GLU A 80 -8.63 16.06 19.99
C GLU A 80 -9.36 15.49 21.21
N ASP A 81 -9.30 14.17 21.38
CA ASP A 81 -9.87 13.49 22.56
C ASP A 81 -9.19 13.94 23.85
N ALA A 82 -7.87 14.03 23.87
CA ALA A 82 -7.13 14.49 25.02
C ALA A 82 -7.46 15.94 25.38
N LYS A 83 -7.58 16.81 24.38
CA LYS A 83 -8.01 18.21 24.57
C LYS A 83 -9.42 18.30 25.17
N ARG A 84 -10.33 17.49 24.65
CA ARG A 84 -11.71 17.45 25.16
C ARG A 84 -11.77 17.01 26.61
N LEU A 85 -11.08 15.93 26.96
CA LEU A 85 -11.00 15.41 28.31
C LEU A 85 -10.37 16.45 29.26
N LEU A 86 -9.30 17.12 28.82
CA LEU A 86 -8.68 18.17 29.60
C LEU A 86 -9.61 19.35 29.85
N ARG A 87 -10.37 19.80 28.85
CA ARG A 87 -11.36 20.87 28.99
C ARG A 87 -12.45 20.46 29.98
N GLU A 88 -12.97 19.26 29.92
CA GLU A 88 -13.95 18.72 30.83
C GLU A 88 -13.43 18.71 32.27
N GLU A 89 -12.21 18.23 32.48
CA GLU A 89 -11.57 18.17 33.80
C GLU A 89 -11.33 19.56 34.36
N VAL A 90 -10.81 20.49 33.56
CA VAL A 90 -10.63 21.89 33.96
C VAL A 90 -11.95 22.55 34.31
N ALA A 91 -12.99 22.33 33.54
CA ALA A 91 -14.32 22.84 33.79
C ALA A 91 -14.92 22.31 35.11
N GLU A 92 -14.76 21.01 35.38
CA GLU A 92 -15.18 20.38 36.64
C GLU A 92 -14.45 20.96 37.85
N GLN A 93 -13.12 21.11 37.73
CA GLN A 93 -12.30 21.71 38.81
C GLN A 93 -12.66 23.17 39.03
N ALA A 94 -12.85 23.94 37.96
CA ALA A 94 -13.27 25.34 38.07
C ALA A 94 -14.64 25.47 38.73
N ALA A 95 -15.60 24.61 38.36
CA ALA A 95 -16.92 24.59 38.98
C ALA A 95 -16.85 24.21 40.45
N ALA A 96 -16.07 23.22 40.83
CA ALA A 96 -15.84 22.81 42.21
C ALA A 96 -15.22 23.94 43.05
N MET A 97 -14.22 24.61 42.48
CA MET A 97 -13.58 25.78 43.17
C MET A 97 -14.54 26.93 43.33
N ALA A 98 -15.35 27.23 42.33
CA ALA A 98 -16.37 28.27 42.41
C ALA A 98 -17.41 27.95 43.47
N GLU A 99 -17.89 26.72 43.53
CA GLU A 99 -18.82 26.27 44.56
C GLU A 99 -18.23 26.39 45.97
N GLU A 100 -16.99 25.97 46.15
CA GLU A 100 -16.27 26.09 47.42
C GLU A 100 -16.12 27.53 47.87
N LEU A 101 -15.79 28.44 46.96
CA LEU A 101 -15.69 29.87 47.24
C LEU A 101 -17.03 30.48 47.64
N ILE A 102 -18.10 30.09 46.97
CA ILE A 102 -19.45 30.53 47.31
C ILE A 102 -19.85 30.08 48.71
N VAL A 103 -19.62 28.80 49.01
CA VAL A 103 -19.94 28.21 50.33
C VAL A 103 -19.14 28.91 51.44
N ARG A 104 -17.85 29.21 51.24
CA ARG A 104 -17.00 29.90 52.22
C ARG A 104 -17.41 31.33 52.50
N ASN A 105 -17.92 32.05 51.49
CA ASN A 105 -18.22 33.46 51.58
C ASN A 105 -19.70 33.75 51.80
N LEU A 106 -20.55 32.74 51.80
CA LEU A 106 -21.96 32.91 52.08
C LEU A 106 -22.21 33.24 53.58
N THR A 107 -22.84 34.37 53.82
CA THR A 107 -23.37 34.72 55.13
C THR A 107 -24.77 34.14 55.31
N PRO A 108 -25.26 33.96 56.54
CA PRO A 108 -26.66 33.54 56.76
C PRO A 108 -27.70 34.45 56.07
N ALA A 109 -27.42 35.74 55.96
CA ALA A 109 -28.30 36.71 55.26
C ALA A 109 -28.31 36.39 53.73
N ASP A 110 -27.19 36.09 53.13
CA ASP A 110 -27.09 35.70 51.71
C ASP A 110 -27.85 34.41 51.41
N GLN A 111 -27.75 33.41 52.27
CA GLN A 111 -28.52 32.18 52.16
C GLN A 111 -30.02 32.41 52.19
N ILE A 112 -30.51 33.31 53.07
CA ILE A 112 -31.92 33.66 53.14
C ILE A 112 -32.35 34.35 51.85
N ALA A 113 -31.58 35.30 51.35
CA ALA A 113 -31.87 36.05 50.12
C ALA A 113 -31.94 35.08 48.88
N ILE A 114 -31.05 34.14 48.78
CA ILE A 114 -31.04 33.11 47.68
C ILE A 114 -32.30 32.25 47.82
N THR A 115 -32.63 31.79 48.98
CA THR A 115 -33.81 30.97 49.25
C THR A 115 -35.12 31.75 48.90
N GLU A 116 -35.24 33.00 49.25
CA GLU A 116 -36.34 33.85 48.87
C GLU A 116 -36.48 34.03 47.37
N GLN A 117 -35.39 34.29 46.66
CA GLN A 117 -35.38 34.37 45.19
C GLN A 117 -35.80 33.05 44.52
N TYR A 118 -35.34 31.92 45.04
CA TYR A 118 -35.73 30.60 44.53
C TYR A 118 -37.24 30.38 44.73
N LEU A 119 -37.79 30.71 45.90
CA LEU A 119 -39.21 30.58 46.17
C LEU A 119 -40.06 31.50 45.30
N GLU A 120 -39.61 32.74 45.04
CA GLU A 120 -40.25 33.66 44.11
C GLU A 120 -40.30 33.08 42.69
N ARG A 121 -39.21 32.51 42.20
CA ARG A 121 -39.16 31.84 40.88
C ARG A 121 -40.11 30.66 40.78
N VAL A 122 -40.14 29.81 41.79
CA VAL A 122 -41.07 28.69 41.86
C VAL A 122 -42.52 29.17 41.97
N GLY A 123 -42.80 30.20 42.72
CA GLY A 123 -44.09 30.79 42.83
C GLY A 123 -44.59 31.51 41.56
N ALA A 124 -43.66 32.12 40.80
CA ALA A 124 -43.96 32.80 39.54
C ALA A 124 -44.27 31.86 38.39
N VAL A 125 -43.80 30.61 38.45
CA VAL A 125 -44.04 29.54 37.45
C VAL A 125 -45.42 28.90 37.62
N GLN A 126 -46.04 29.03 38.77
CA GLN A 126 -47.40 28.60 39.03
C GLN A 126 -48.44 29.63 38.58
#